data_86411c34ec4353c20c0a8c287647ae27
#
_entry.id   86411c34ec4353c20c0a8c287647ae27
#
_cell.length_a   1.000
_cell.length_b   1.000
_cell.length_c   1.000
_cell.angle_alpha   90.00
_cell.angle_beta   90.00
_cell.angle_gamma   90.00
#
_symmetry.space_group_name_H-M   'P 1'
#
loop_
_entity.id
_entity.type
_entity.pdbx_description
1 polymer ?
#
loop_
_entity_poly.entity_id
_entity_poly.type
_entity_poly.pdbx_seq_one_letter_code
_entity_poly.pdbx_strand_id
1 'polypeptide(L)'
;SGELAFEISVNANYGMTLWQTIMDAGRAYDITPYGTEAMHVLRAEKGYVIVGQDTDGSVTPNDLGMDWIVSKNKDFIGKRSLFRADTARSNRKQLVGLLTDNSKIVLPEGAQLVNSPQNSRPVPMIGHVSSSYYSASLGRSIALALVKGGRTRMGSTIFAQLMDDQIVPAVI
;
A
#
# COMPACT_ATOMS: atom_id res chain seq x y z
N SER A 1 -2.15 11.65 -5.97
CA SER A 1 -0.75 11.36 -6.34
C SER A 1 0.22 12.53 -6.05
N GLY A 2 -0.27 13.69 -5.60
CA GLY A 2 0.57 14.86 -5.26
C GLY A 2 1.13 15.63 -6.48
N GLU A 3 0.57 15.37 -7.65
CA GLU A 3 0.91 16.02 -8.92
C GLU A 3 -0.31 16.77 -9.44
N LEU A 4 -0.13 17.69 -10.38
CA LEU A 4 -1.24 18.38 -11.03
C LEU A 4 -2.08 17.35 -11.79
N ALA A 5 -3.33 17.22 -11.41
CA ALA A 5 -4.27 16.27 -11.99
C ALA A 5 -5.65 16.91 -12.15
N PHE A 6 -6.45 16.37 -13.07
CA PHE A 6 -7.80 16.81 -13.34
C PHE A 6 -8.76 15.63 -13.38
N GLU A 7 -9.92 15.80 -12.81
CA GLU A 7 -11.07 14.92 -12.99
C GLU A 7 -12.08 15.65 -13.85
N ILE A 8 -12.48 15.06 -14.97
CA ILE A 8 -13.41 15.66 -15.91
C ILE A 8 -14.68 14.83 -15.97
N SER A 9 -15.80 15.42 -15.52
CA SER A 9 -17.09 14.78 -15.53
C SER A 9 -17.94 15.30 -16.68
N VAL A 10 -18.52 14.39 -17.45
CA VAL A 10 -19.45 14.72 -18.55
C VAL A 10 -20.64 13.76 -18.50
N ASN A 11 -21.72 14.12 -19.21
CA ASN A 11 -22.79 13.17 -19.45
C ASN A 11 -22.25 11.93 -20.19
N ALA A 12 -22.71 10.73 -19.82
CA ALA A 12 -22.22 9.46 -20.35
C ALA A 12 -22.20 9.40 -21.90
N ASN A 13 -23.17 10.05 -22.55
CA ASN A 13 -23.25 10.10 -24.00
C ASN A 13 -22.07 10.81 -24.68
N TYR A 14 -21.34 11.65 -23.94
CA TYR A 14 -20.18 12.40 -24.43
C TYR A 14 -18.84 11.78 -24.01
N GLY A 15 -18.84 10.69 -23.28
CA GLY A 15 -17.61 10.09 -22.74
C GLY A 15 -16.59 9.75 -23.83
N MET A 16 -17.02 9.11 -24.93
CA MET A 16 -16.13 8.77 -26.05
C MET A 16 -15.61 10.03 -26.77
N THR A 17 -16.47 11.01 -27.00
CA THR A 17 -16.08 12.29 -27.63
C THR A 17 -15.05 13.02 -26.77
N LEU A 18 -15.26 13.08 -25.47
CA LEU A 18 -14.31 13.68 -24.53
C LEU A 18 -12.95 12.95 -24.58
N TRP A 19 -12.97 11.61 -24.51
CA TRP A 19 -11.76 10.79 -24.61
C TRP A 19 -10.98 11.10 -25.89
N GLN A 20 -11.63 11.08 -27.04
CA GLN A 20 -10.98 11.37 -28.33
C GLN A 20 -10.41 12.79 -28.36
N THR A 21 -11.18 13.78 -27.87
CA THR A 21 -10.74 15.18 -27.82
C THR A 21 -9.48 15.34 -26.95
N ILE A 22 -9.44 14.70 -25.79
CA ILE A 22 -8.28 14.73 -24.89
C ILE A 22 -7.08 14.06 -25.56
N MET A 23 -7.27 12.88 -26.16
CA MET A 23 -6.20 12.16 -26.83
C MET A 23 -5.63 12.95 -28.02
N ASP A 24 -6.50 13.60 -28.81
CA ASP A 24 -6.06 14.41 -29.94
C ASP A 24 -5.30 15.66 -29.48
N ALA A 25 -5.81 16.38 -28.48
CA ALA A 25 -5.14 17.53 -27.91
C ALA A 25 -3.79 17.18 -27.25
N GLY A 26 -3.71 15.99 -26.65
CA GLY A 26 -2.54 15.51 -25.92
C GLY A 26 -1.42 14.96 -26.82
N ARG A 27 -1.66 14.74 -28.13
CA ARG A 27 -0.63 14.18 -29.03
C ARG A 27 0.66 15.00 -29.08
N ALA A 28 0.54 16.32 -29.02
CA ALA A 28 1.69 17.23 -29.00
C ALA A 28 2.50 17.18 -27.68
N TYR A 29 1.97 16.49 -26.67
CA TYR A 29 2.54 16.36 -25.34
C TYR A 29 2.84 14.91 -24.95
N ASP A 30 2.87 14.01 -25.90
CA ASP A 30 3.12 12.57 -25.70
C ASP A 30 2.16 11.93 -24.67
N ILE A 31 0.87 12.33 -24.74
CA ILE A 31 -0.15 11.78 -23.84
C ILE A 31 -0.18 10.25 -23.93
N THR A 32 -0.10 9.60 -22.80
CA THR A 32 -0.12 8.14 -22.71
C THR A 32 -1.32 7.69 -21.89
N PRO A 33 -2.27 6.94 -22.46
CA PRO A 33 -3.37 6.38 -21.69
C PRO A 33 -2.86 5.26 -20.79
N TYR A 34 -3.38 5.20 -19.56
CA TYR A 34 -3.15 4.07 -18.66
C TYR A 34 -4.45 3.70 -17.93
N GLY A 35 -4.60 2.43 -17.60
CA GLY A 35 -5.77 1.92 -16.88
C GLY A 35 -5.60 1.92 -15.36
N THR A 36 -6.66 1.53 -14.68
CA THR A 36 -6.69 1.47 -13.21
C THR A 36 -5.66 0.50 -12.64
N GLU A 37 -5.39 -0.61 -13.31
CA GLU A 37 -4.36 -1.57 -12.85
C GLU A 37 -2.95 -0.94 -12.86
N ALA A 38 -2.60 -0.22 -13.93
CA ALA A 38 -1.34 0.52 -13.97
C ALA A 38 -1.25 1.56 -12.85
N MET A 39 -2.34 2.25 -12.56
CA MET A 39 -2.43 3.19 -11.44
C MET A 39 -2.15 2.48 -10.10
N HIS A 40 -2.70 1.28 -9.88
CA HIS A 40 -2.49 0.49 -8.66
C HIS A 40 -1.03 0.07 -8.49
N VAL A 41 -0.38 -0.35 -9.56
CA VAL A 41 1.05 -0.68 -9.54
C VAL A 41 1.90 0.55 -9.26
N LEU A 42 1.69 1.64 -10.01
CA LEU A 42 2.48 2.87 -9.89
C LEU A 42 2.35 3.52 -8.50
N ARG A 43 1.15 3.53 -7.90
CA ARG A 43 0.97 4.05 -6.54
C ARG A 43 1.70 3.18 -5.50
N ALA A 44 1.69 1.84 -5.68
CA ALA A 44 2.39 0.92 -4.79
C ALA A 44 3.91 1.07 -4.89
N GLU A 45 4.46 1.31 -6.08
CA GLU A 45 5.88 1.62 -6.27
C GLU A 45 6.32 2.85 -5.46
N LYS A 46 5.44 3.85 -5.32
CA LYS A 46 5.67 5.05 -4.50
C LYS A 46 5.30 4.87 -3.01
N GLY A 47 4.72 3.75 -2.63
CA GLY A 47 4.25 3.51 -1.26
C GLY A 47 2.98 4.30 -0.92
N TYR A 48 2.22 4.78 -1.89
CA TYR A 48 0.98 5.51 -1.67
C TYR A 48 -0.15 4.55 -1.32
N VAL A 49 -0.91 4.89 -0.28
CA VAL A 49 -2.00 4.06 0.23
C VAL A 49 -3.30 4.27 -0.54
N ILE A 50 -4.09 3.20 -0.64
CA ILE A 50 -5.51 3.27 -0.97
C ILE A 50 -6.30 3.12 0.33
N VAL A 51 -7.11 4.14 0.65
CA VAL A 51 -8.02 4.11 1.81
C VAL A 51 -9.06 3.02 1.60
N GLY A 52 -9.20 2.14 2.58
CA GLY A 52 -10.08 0.98 2.52
C GLY A 52 -9.41 -0.32 2.07
N GLN A 53 -8.23 -0.25 1.42
CA GLN A 53 -7.41 -1.41 1.08
C GLN A 53 -6.19 -1.53 2.00
N ASP A 54 -5.34 -0.51 2.03
CA ASP A 54 -4.17 -0.48 2.91
C ASP A 54 -4.48 0.05 4.32
N THR A 55 -5.69 0.57 4.51
CA THR A 55 -6.15 1.12 5.79
C THR A 55 -7.54 0.62 6.14
N ASP A 56 -7.78 0.49 7.42
CA ASP A 56 -9.10 0.30 8.02
C ASP A 56 -9.35 1.32 9.13
N GLY A 57 -10.43 1.20 9.86
CA GLY A 57 -10.76 2.11 10.97
C GLY A 57 -9.80 2.06 12.17
N SER A 58 -8.83 1.13 12.18
CA SER A 58 -7.83 0.99 13.24
C SER A 58 -6.50 1.66 12.95
N VAL A 59 -6.23 2.02 11.68
CA VAL A 59 -4.96 2.59 11.21
C VAL A 59 -4.97 4.10 11.40
N THR A 60 -3.90 4.64 11.96
CA THR A 60 -3.68 6.08 12.14
C THR A 60 -2.65 6.62 11.14
N PRO A 61 -2.59 7.95 10.91
CA PRO A 61 -1.52 8.53 10.08
C PRO A 61 -0.11 8.15 10.54
N ASN A 62 0.10 8.02 11.85
CA ASN A 62 1.40 7.61 12.40
C ASN A 62 1.75 6.17 11.99
N ASP A 63 0.77 5.27 11.92
CA ASP A 63 0.99 3.90 11.47
C ASP A 63 1.42 3.84 10.01
N LEU A 64 0.99 4.80 9.20
CA LEU A 64 1.33 4.93 7.78
C LEU A 64 2.65 5.67 7.51
N GLY A 65 3.31 6.22 8.55
CA GLY A 65 4.46 7.11 8.35
C GLY A 65 4.09 8.52 7.87
N MET A 66 2.85 8.92 8.05
CA MET A 66 2.28 10.18 7.60
C MET A 66 2.03 11.15 8.78
N ASP A 67 2.77 11.02 9.86
CA ASP A 67 2.67 11.91 11.05
C ASP A 67 2.95 13.38 10.71
N TRP A 68 3.72 13.64 9.67
CA TRP A 68 4.02 14.97 9.16
C TRP A 68 2.78 15.75 8.66
N ILE A 69 1.72 15.07 8.21
CA ILE A 69 0.46 15.73 7.79
C ILE A 69 -0.42 16.12 8.99
N VAL A 70 -0.15 15.57 10.17
CA VAL A 70 -0.94 15.83 11.37
C VAL A 70 -0.53 17.17 11.98
N SER A 71 -1.43 18.15 11.94
CA SER A 71 -1.15 19.48 12.47
C SER A 71 -0.87 19.44 13.97
N LYS A 72 0.26 20.03 14.37
CA LYS A 72 0.63 20.24 15.78
C LYS A 72 0.00 21.50 16.38
N ASN A 73 -0.29 22.47 15.54
CA ASN A 73 -0.59 23.86 15.94
C ASN A 73 -2.08 24.19 16.01
N LYS A 74 -2.97 23.28 15.57
CA LYS A 74 -4.42 23.50 15.63
C LYS A 74 -5.12 22.33 16.28
N ASP A 75 -6.29 22.60 16.84
CA ASP A 75 -7.20 21.58 17.27
C ASP A 75 -8.06 21.07 16.11
N PHE A 76 -8.36 19.78 16.14
CA PHE A 76 -9.23 19.11 15.17
C PHE A 76 -9.91 17.91 15.81
N ILE A 77 -11.03 17.48 15.23
CA ILE A 77 -11.74 16.28 15.65
C ILE A 77 -10.83 15.07 15.49
N GLY A 78 -10.68 14.28 16.56
CA GLY A 78 -9.83 13.08 16.57
C GLY A 78 -8.39 13.32 17.06
N LYS A 79 -7.93 14.56 17.28
CA LYS A 79 -6.57 14.83 17.80
C LYS A 79 -6.26 14.01 19.06
N ARG A 80 -7.20 13.97 20.03
CA ARG A 80 -7.04 13.20 21.27
C ARG A 80 -6.95 11.68 21.03
N SER A 81 -7.56 11.18 19.96
CA SER A 81 -7.53 9.75 19.63
C SER A 81 -6.13 9.26 19.29
N LEU A 82 -5.25 10.12 18.81
CA LEU A 82 -3.85 9.78 18.50
C LEU A 82 -3.01 9.52 19.76
N PHE A 83 -3.48 9.96 20.93
CA PHE A 83 -2.79 9.82 22.22
C PHE A 83 -3.43 8.79 23.15
N ARG A 84 -4.41 8.02 22.67
CA ARG A 84 -4.99 6.92 23.45
C ARG A 84 -3.94 5.82 23.68
N ALA A 85 -4.06 5.08 24.77
CA ALA A 85 -3.14 4.01 25.12
C ALA A 85 -2.92 3.01 23.96
N ASP A 86 -3.96 2.70 23.19
CA ASP A 86 -3.85 1.80 22.04
C ASP A 86 -3.11 2.44 20.86
N THR A 87 -3.49 3.68 20.46
CA THR A 87 -2.91 4.34 19.29
C THR A 87 -1.49 4.86 19.53
N ALA A 88 -1.11 5.07 20.79
CA ALA A 88 0.22 5.52 21.20
C ALA A 88 1.25 4.37 21.42
N ARG A 89 0.82 3.10 21.29
CA ARG A 89 1.74 1.96 21.47
C ARG A 89 2.81 1.93 20.39
N SER A 90 4.03 1.60 20.74
CA SER A 90 5.17 1.48 19.81
C SER A 90 5.11 0.22 18.92
N ASN A 91 4.39 -0.82 19.36
CA ASN A 91 4.28 -2.10 18.65
C ASN A 91 3.05 -2.21 17.74
N ARG A 92 2.48 -1.09 17.34
CA ARG A 92 1.37 -1.07 16.36
C ARG A 92 1.83 -1.61 15.01
N LYS A 93 0.89 -2.10 14.23
CA LYS A 93 1.16 -2.42 12.82
C LYS A 93 1.46 -1.13 12.08
N GLN A 94 2.52 -1.12 11.32
CA GLN A 94 3.02 0.03 10.57
C GLN A 94 3.15 -0.35 9.11
N LEU A 95 2.83 0.59 8.22
CA LEU A 95 2.98 0.39 6.79
C LEU A 95 4.46 0.30 6.42
N VAL A 96 4.78 -0.74 5.67
CA VAL A 96 6.12 -1.01 5.12
C VAL A 96 6.00 -1.56 3.71
N GLY A 97 7.06 -1.39 2.90
CA GLY A 97 7.24 -2.11 1.66
C GLY A 97 7.85 -3.48 1.89
N LEU A 98 7.50 -4.45 1.05
CA LEU A 98 8.10 -5.78 1.05
C LEU A 98 8.65 -6.12 -0.32
N LEU A 99 9.82 -6.73 -0.34
CA LEU A 99 10.43 -7.32 -1.52
C LEU A 99 10.59 -8.82 -1.30
N THR A 100 9.89 -9.63 -2.10
CA THR A 100 10.02 -11.09 -2.06
C THR A 100 11.41 -11.52 -2.51
N ASP A 101 11.95 -12.57 -1.89
CA ASP A 101 13.26 -13.14 -2.27
C ASP A 101 13.24 -13.60 -3.74
N ASN A 102 12.23 -14.38 -4.12
CA ASN A 102 11.97 -14.64 -5.53
C ASN A 102 11.17 -13.48 -6.15
N SER A 103 11.84 -12.73 -7.02
CA SER A 103 11.30 -11.52 -7.66
C SER A 103 10.03 -11.72 -8.50
N LYS A 104 9.68 -12.95 -8.84
CA LYS A 104 8.48 -13.29 -9.64
C LYS A 104 7.25 -13.65 -8.79
N ILE A 105 7.42 -13.88 -7.49
CA ILE A 105 6.30 -14.26 -6.63
C ILE A 105 5.58 -13.01 -6.16
N VAL A 106 4.37 -12.80 -6.66
CA VAL A 106 3.42 -11.80 -6.15
C VAL A 106 2.69 -12.42 -4.97
N LEU A 107 2.78 -11.78 -3.80
CA LEU A 107 2.12 -12.26 -2.59
C LEU A 107 0.59 -12.05 -2.72
N PRO A 108 -0.23 -13.00 -2.27
CA PRO A 108 -1.66 -12.76 -2.18
C PRO A 108 -1.97 -11.59 -1.22
N GLU A 109 -2.92 -10.75 -1.58
CA GLU A 109 -3.47 -9.76 -0.65
C GLU A 109 -4.12 -10.49 0.54
N GLY A 110 -3.94 -9.94 1.75
CA GLY A 110 -4.34 -10.61 2.98
C GLY A 110 -3.38 -11.70 3.47
N ALA A 111 -2.33 -12.04 2.73
CA ALA A 111 -1.37 -13.05 3.14
C ALA A 111 -0.80 -12.75 4.54
N GLN A 112 -0.80 -13.78 5.39
CA GLN A 112 -0.35 -13.69 6.76
C GLN A 112 1.18 -13.56 6.81
N LEU A 113 1.68 -12.61 7.61
CA LEU A 113 3.11 -12.40 7.82
C LEU A 113 3.52 -12.86 9.21
N VAL A 114 4.63 -13.59 9.28
CA VAL A 114 5.18 -14.19 10.50
C VAL A 114 6.68 -13.90 10.63
N ASN A 115 7.20 -13.96 11.89
CA ASN A 115 8.65 -13.79 12.13
C ASN A 115 9.45 -14.99 11.63
N SER A 116 8.91 -16.17 11.80
CA SER A 116 9.51 -17.45 11.39
C SER A 116 8.41 -18.42 10.98
N PRO A 117 8.64 -19.27 9.99
CA PRO A 117 7.68 -20.31 9.62
C PRO A 117 7.34 -21.23 10.82
N GLN A 118 6.08 -21.59 10.95
CA GLN A 118 5.61 -22.46 12.02
C GLN A 118 4.67 -23.53 11.49
N ASN A 119 4.82 -24.73 12.01
CA ASN A 119 3.97 -25.87 11.64
C ASN A 119 2.78 -26.02 12.61
N SER A 120 2.81 -25.36 13.77
CA SER A 120 1.72 -25.41 14.77
C SER A 120 0.69 -24.32 14.50
N ARG A 121 -0.58 -24.62 14.70
CA ARG A 121 -1.68 -23.65 14.61
C ARG A 121 -2.29 -23.39 16.00
N PRO A 122 -2.71 -22.15 16.30
CA PRO A 122 -2.68 -20.95 15.44
C PRO A 122 -1.28 -20.37 15.28
N VAL A 123 -0.95 -19.91 14.07
CA VAL A 123 0.33 -19.26 13.79
C VAL A 123 0.28 -17.80 14.25
N PRO A 124 1.20 -17.34 15.11
CA PRO A 124 1.19 -15.97 15.62
C PRO A 124 1.62 -14.99 14.52
N MET A 125 0.66 -14.31 13.92
CA MET A 125 0.91 -13.32 12.89
C MET A 125 1.45 -11.99 13.45
N ILE A 126 2.39 -11.40 12.73
CA ILE A 126 2.91 -10.06 12.99
C ILE A 126 2.31 -8.99 12.08
N GLY A 127 1.64 -9.40 11.01
CA GLY A 127 1.09 -8.50 10.02
C GLY A 127 0.39 -9.23 8.88
N HIS A 128 0.04 -8.46 7.87
CA HIS A 128 -0.55 -8.98 6.63
C HIS A 128 -0.17 -8.10 5.45
N VAL A 129 -0.20 -8.67 4.26
CA VAL A 129 -0.05 -7.97 2.98
C VAL A 129 -1.32 -7.20 2.68
N SER A 130 -1.24 -5.91 2.41
CA SER A 130 -2.40 -5.08 2.04
C SER A 130 -2.52 -4.87 0.54
N SER A 131 -1.39 -4.82 -0.17
CA SER A 131 -1.33 -4.67 -1.62
C SER A 131 -0.11 -5.39 -2.17
N SER A 132 -0.23 -6.04 -3.32
CA SER A 132 0.91 -6.71 -3.94
C SER A 132 0.77 -6.76 -5.46
N TYR A 133 1.85 -6.43 -6.17
CA TYR A 133 1.87 -6.34 -7.63
C TYR A 133 3.23 -6.75 -8.19
N TYR A 134 3.24 -7.11 -9.47
CA TYR A 134 4.49 -7.16 -10.23
C TYR A 134 4.74 -5.79 -10.85
N SER A 135 5.86 -5.17 -10.48
CA SER A 135 6.31 -3.92 -11.08
C SER A 135 7.14 -4.19 -12.33
N ALA A 136 6.65 -3.77 -13.49
CA ALA A 136 7.38 -3.87 -14.73
C ALA A 136 8.60 -2.95 -14.73
N SER A 137 8.49 -1.75 -14.13
CA SER A 137 9.58 -0.77 -14.03
C SER A 137 10.75 -1.29 -13.19
N LEU A 138 10.46 -2.02 -12.10
CA LEU A 138 11.47 -2.60 -11.22
C LEU A 138 11.89 -4.01 -11.62
N GLY A 139 11.16 -4.65 -12.53
CA GLY A 139 11.39 -6.03 -12.97
C GLY A 139 11.15 -7.07 -11.87
N ARG A 140 10.33 -6.75 -10.85
CA ARG A 140 10.12 -7.62 -9.71
C ARG A 140 8.76 -7.41 -9.02
N SER A 141 8.39 -8.37 -8.20
CA SER A 141 7.27 -8.24 -7.27
C SER A 141 7.57 -7.25 -6.14
N ILE A 142 6.57 -6.46 -5.82
CA ILE A 142 6.55 -5.51 -4.70
C ILE A 142 5.27 -5.72 -3.89
N ALA A 143 5.30 -5.43 -2.60
CA ALA A 143 4.10 -5.42 -1.79
C ALA A 143 4.11 -4.30 -0.75
N LEU A 144 2.93 -3.87 -0.34
CA LEU A 144 2.71 -3.06 0.85
C LEU A 144 2.11 -3.96 1.93
N ALA A 145 2.51 -3.74 3.17
CA ALA A 145 2.05 -4.55 4.29
C ALA A 145 1.95 -3.74 5.58
N LEU A 146 1.05 -4.16 6.45
CA LEU A 146 0.94 -3.65 7.80
C LEU A 146 1.62 -4.64 8.76
N VAL A 147 2.77 -4.27 9.32
CA VAL A 147 3.63 -5.14 10.14
C VAL A 147 3.85 -4.53 11.53
N LYS A 148 3.72 -5.32 12.60
CA LYS A 148 3.98 -4.89 13.99
C LYS A 148 5.41 -4.36 14.12
N GLY A 149 5.54 -3.06 14.49
CA GLY A 149 6.81 -2.38 14.62
C GLY A 149 7.61 -2.35 13.30
N GLY A 150 6.93 -2.39 12.15
CA GLY A 150 7.55 -2.62 10.84
C GLY A 150 8.68 -1.67 10.50
N ARG A 151 8.53 -0.37 10.79
CA ARG A 151 9.56 0.63 10.47
C ARG A 151 10.86 0.49 11.28
N THR A 152 10.81 -0.14 12.45
CA THR A 152 12.03 -0.46 13.22
C THR A 152 12.71 -1.74 12.75
N ARG A 153 12.11 -2.42 11.78
CA ARG A 153 12.55 -3.71 11.24
C ARG A 153 13.00 -3.65 9.79
N MET A 154 13.24 -2.44 9.28
CA MET A 154 13.73 -2.25 7.90
C MET A 154 15.01 -3.06 7.67
N GLY A 155 15.08 -3.76 6.54
CA GLY A 155 16.15 -4.67 6.17
C GLY A 155 16.07 -6.07 6.78
N SER A 156 15.09 -6.34 7.67
CA SER A 156 14.91 -7.70 8.22
C SER A 156 14.07 -8.58 7.29
N THR A 157 14.35 -9.87 7.30
CA THR A 157 13.54 -10.89 6.61
C THR A 157 12.38 -11.31 7.48
N ILE A 158 11.19 -11.35 6.88
CA ILE A 158 9.97 -11.93 7.43
C ILE A 158 9.41 -12.92 6.41
N PHE A 159 8.38 -13.66 6.77
CA PHE A 159 7.85 -14.73 5.93
C PHE A 159 6.36 -14.54 5.72
N ALA A 160 5.92 -14.64 4.47
CA ALA A 160 4.51 -14.85 4.14
C ALA A 160 4.23 -16.35 4.20
N GLN A 161 3.36 -16.77 5.12
CA GLN A 161 2.91 -18.15 5.22
C GLN A 161 1.54 -18.25 4.56
N LEU A 162 1.48 -18.91 3.41
CA LEU A 162 0.29 -18.99 2.56
C LEU A 162 -0.64 -20.14 2.98
N MET A 163 -1.83 -20.15 2.42
CA MET A 163 -2.88 -21.14 2.77
C MET A 163 -2.54 -22.56 2.32
N ASP A 164 -1.71 -22.69 1.29
CA ASP A 164 -1.19 -23.96 0.76
C ASP A 164 0.10 -24.42 1.46
N ASP A 165 0.39 -23.86 2.64
CA ASP A 165 1.60 -24.08 3.41
C ASP A 165 2.91 -23.63 2.70
N GLN A 166 2.80 -22.97 1.54
CA GLN A 166 3.97 -22.33 0.93
C GLN A 166 4.48 -21.18 1.81
N ILE A 167 5.80 -21.10 1.94
CA ILE A 167 6.48 -20.09 2.72
C ILE A 167 7.31 -19.22 1.76
N VAL A 168 7.01 -17.92 1.75
CA VAL A 168 7.71 -16.96 0.89
C VAL A 168 8.47 -15.97 1.75
N PRO A 169 9.82 -16.00 1.73
CA PRO A 169 10.63 -14.99 2.39
C PRO A 169 10.45 -13.63 1.72
N ALA A 170 10.40 -12.58 2.53
CA ALA A 170 10.35 -11.20 2.05
C ALA A 170 11.15 -10.28 2.98
N VAL A 171 11.84 -9.30 2.39
CA VAL A 171 12.60 -8.27 3.11
C VAL A 171 11.72 -7.02 3.26
N ILE A 172 11.70 -6.46 4.47
CA ILE A 172 11.03 -5.20 4.79
C ILE A 172 11.84 -4.03 4.23
#